data_1b823aaae4d38cdc52b1d0bcd4967157
#
_entry.id   1b823aaae4d38cdc52b1d0bcd4967157
#
_cell.length_a   1.000
_cell.length_b   1.000
_cell.length_c   1.000
_cell.angle_alpha   90.00
_cell.angle_beta   90.00
_cell.angle_gamma   90.00
#
_symmetry.space_group_name_H-M   'P 1'
#
loop_
_entity.id
_entity.type
_entity.pdbx_description
1 polymer ?
#
loop_
_entity_poly.entity_id
_entity_poly.type
_entity_poly.pdbx_seq_one_letter_code
_entity_poly.pdbx_strand_id
1 'polypeptide(L)'
;SCLMAGLDAVKKAQRVSQAIIRKTEEMFTERGWGPYKEVSIELLGSEATYGPRGQRSDTREIVIKIAVRHTKKEALVLFSREIAQAATGMAPGLTGIVGGRPTVYPVIRLFSFLADKSACQLQVEIDGERTPVELPQIAVLVSAQIAADIAAPLPNGQADTAVPLIKLAVARSGDKGNHSNIGVMARKP
;
A
#
# COMPACT_ATOMS: atom_id res chain seq x y z
N SER A 1 8.09 11.85 -5.52
CA SER A 1 7.65 11.30 -6.83
C SER A 1 8.14 12.19 -7.97
N CYS A 2 8.40 11.59 -9.14
CA CYS A 2 8.85 12.31 -10.34
C CYS A 2 8.00 11.91 -11.54
N LEU A 3 7.81 12.82 -12.48
CA LEU A 3 7.12 12.57 -13.74
C LEU A 3 8.14 12.24 -14.83
N MET A 4 7.91 11.17 -15.58
CA MET A 4 8.73 10.77 -16.74
C MET A 4 7.85 10.65 -17.96
N ALA A 5 8.24 11.34 -19.04
CA ALA A 5 7.48 11.34 -20.28
C ALA A 5 8.33 11.01 -21.51
N GLY A 6 7.66 10.77 -22.63
CA GLY A 6 8.23 10.51 -23.94
C GLY A 6 8.47 9.03 -24.25
N LEU A 7 9.21 8.77 -25.32
CA LEU A 7 9.54 7.43 -25.73
C LEU A 7 10.33 6.68 -24.64
N ASP A 8 10.08 5.39 -24.50
CA ASP A 8 10.72 4.52 -23.49
C ASP A 8 10.59 5.02 -22.03
N ALA A 9 9.50 5.72 -21.69
CA ALA A 9 9.32 6.32 -20.37
C ALA A 9 9.54 5.29 -19.23
N VAL A 10 9.01 4.09 -19.37
CA VAL A 10 9.15 3.01 -18.37
C VAL A 10 10.62 2.61 -18.19
N LYS A 11 11.33 2.35 -19.27
CA LYS A 11 12.75 1.93 -19.23
C LYS A 11 13.65 3.05 -18.65
N LYS A 12 13.41 4.29 -19.09
CA LYS A 12 14.12 5.47 -18.55
C LYS A 12 13.87 5.64 -17.05
N ALA A 13 12.62 5.49 -16.62
CA ALA A 13 12.23 5.60 -15.22
C ALA A 13 12.89 4.52 -14.36
N GLN A 14 12.93 3.26 -14.80
CA GLN A 14 13.65 2.18 -14.14
C GLN A 14 15.13 2.53 -13.98
N ARG A 15 15.76 2.98 -15.06
CA ARG A 15 17.20 3.32 -15.05
C ARG A 15 17.50 4.49 -14.12
N VAL A 16 16.70 5.55 -14.16
CA VAL A 16 16.83 6.72 -13.27
C VAL A 16 16.67 6.32 -11.81
N SER A 17 15.63 5.56 -11.50
CA SER A 17 15.38 5.10 -10.12
C SER A 17 16.54 4.28 -9.57
N GLN A 18 17.03 3.31 -10.35
CA GLN A 18 18.17 2.48 -9.98
C GLN A 18 19.46 3.30 -9.84
N ALA A 19 19.66 4.30 -10.70
CA ALA A 19 20.83 5.20 -10.62
C ALA A 19 20.82 6.04 -9.35
N ILE A 20 19.66 6.56 -8.96
CA ILE A 20 19.50 7.32 -7.70
C ILE A 20 19.83 6.43 -6.50
N ILE A 21 19.26 5.23 -6.44
CA ILE A 21 19.49 4.30 -5.33
C ILE A 21 20.99 3.95 -5.24
N ARG A 22 21.60 3.52 -6.34
CA ARG A 22 23.01 3.14 -6.38
C ARG A 22 23.92 4.29 -5.97
N LYS A 23 23.72 5.48 -6.53
CA LYS A 23 24.50 6.67 -6.17
C LYS A 23 24.45 6.95 -4.66
N THR A 24 23.25 6.91 -4.10
CA THR A 24 23.08 7.20 -2.65
C THR A 24 23.63 6.10 -1.77
N GLU A 25 23.58 4.83 -2.18
CA GLU A 25 24.23 3.72 -1.46
C GLU A 25 25.76 3.83 -1.47
N GLU A 26 26.36 4.23 -2.59
CA GLU A 26 27.79 4.55 -2.66
C GLU A 26 28.15 5.64 -1.64
N MET A 27 27.38 6.72 -1.59
CA MET A 27 27.58 7.81 -0.63
C MET A 27 27.34 7.37 0.81
N PHE A 28 26.47 6.39 1.09
CA PHE A 28 26.30 5.80 2.41
C PHE A 28 27.51 4.95 2.81
N THR A 29 28.04 4.19 1.86
CA THR A 29 29.24 3.36 2.08
C THR A 29 30.43 4.21 2.47
N GLU A 30 30.68 5.30 1.76
CA GLU A 30 31.74 6.26 2.07
C GLU A 30 31.63 6.85 3.50
N ARG A 31 30.40 6.95 4.04
CA ARG A 31 30.10 7.49 5.37
C ARG A 31 29.95 6.42 6.45
N GLY A 32 30.07 5.14 6.10
CA GLY A 32 29.87 4.03 7.03
C GLY A 32 28.45 3.94 7.59
N TRP A 33 27.43 4.32 6.78
CA TRP A 33 26.03 4.33 7.24
C TRP A 33 25.30 3.02 6.99
N GLY A 34 25.84 2.14 6.16
CA GLY A 34 25.22 0.88 5.74
C GLY A 34 24.14 1.07 4.66
N PRO A 35 23.57 -0.03 4.15
CA PRO A 35 22.60 -0.01 3.06
C PRO A 35 21.21 0.42 3.51
N TYR A 36 20.33 0.67 2.56
CA TYR A 36 18.90 0.81 2.82
C TYR A 36 18.33 -0.43 3.51
N LYS A 37 17.39 -0.24 4.41
CA LYS A 37 16.59 -1.32 4.99
C LYS A 37 15.51 -1.82 4.04
N GLU A 38 15.00 -0.90 3.23
CA GLU A 38 13.97 -1.21 2.25
C GLU A 38 14.01 -0.16 1.13
N VAL A 39 13.82 -0.62 -0.08
CA VAL A 39 13.67 0.21 -1.27
C VAL A 39 12.43 -0.27 -2.03
N SER A 40 11.51 0.63 -2.29
CA SER A 40 10.32 0.39 -3.12
C SER A 40 10.33 1.37 -4.29
N ILE A 41 10.25 0.84 -5.50
CA ILE A 41 10.15 1.60 -6.75
C ILE A 41 8.87 1.18 -7.45
N GLU A 42 7.95 2.12 -7.59
CA GLU A 42 6.69 1.91 -8.30
C GLU A 42 6.64 2.86 -9.51
N LEU A 43 6.35 2.29 -10.67
CA LEU A 43 6.20 3.03 -11.92
C LEU A 43 4.70 3.14 -12.26
N LEU A 44 4.04 4.10 -11.66
CA LEU A 44 2.59 4.28 -11.80
C LEU A 44 2.25 4.79 -13.21
N GLY A 45 1.27 4.16 -13.85
CA GLY A 45 0.92 4.36 -15.26
C GLY A 45 1.42 3.24 -16.19
N SER A 46 2.30 2.36 -15.71
CA SER A 46 2.71 1.12 -16.40
C SER A 46 2.08 -0.14 -15.78
N GLU A 47 0.89 -0.01 -15.23
CA GLU A 47 0.15 -1.07 -14.55
C GLU A 47 0.88 -1.68 -13.33
N ALA A 48 1.73 -0.89 -12.66
CA ALA A 48 2.49 -1.33 -11.48
C ALA A 48 1.59 -1.93 -10.37
N THR A 49 0.36 -1.44 -10.22
CA THR A 49 -0.61 -1.94 -9.24
C THR A 49 -1.21 -3.30 -9.57
N TYR A 50 -1.07 -3.76 -10.82
CA TYR A 50 -1.47 -5.11 -11.24
C TYR A 50 -0.40 -6.17 -10.98
N GLY A 51 0.81 -5.75 -10.54
CA GLY A 51 1.92 -6.65 -10.24
C GLY A 51 2.28 -7.55 -11.43
N PRO A 52 2.40 -8.89 -11.23
CA PRO A 52 2.75 -9.83 -12.31
C PRO A 52 1.72 -9.90 -13.45
N ARG A 53 0.53 -9.36 -13.26
CA ARG A 53 -0.53 -9.32 -14.29
C ARG A 53 -0.51 -8.06 -15.12
N GLY A 54 0.40 -7.13 -14.83
CA GLY A 54 0.60 -5.93 -15.65
C GLY A 54 1.04 -6.30 -17.06
N GLN A 55 0.39 -5.70 -18.07
CA GLN A 55 0.64 -6.01 -19.50
C GLN A 55 1.23 -4.80 -20.24
N ARG A 56 1.11 -3.60 -19.67
CA ARG A 56 1.55 -2.36 -20.34
C ARG A 56 2.95 -1.96 -19.93
N SER A 57 3.84 -1.94 -20.92
CA SER A 57 5.20 -1.39 -20.79
C SER A 57 5.51 -0.25 -21.77
N ASP A 58 4.53 0.11 -22.62
CA ASP A 58 4.67 1.02 -23.75
C ASP A 58 4.11 2.44 -23.48
N THR A 59 3.63 2.70 -22.26
CA THR A 59 3.12 4.02 -21.89
C THR A 59 4.20 5.10 -22.04
N ARG A 60 3.77 6.27 -22.50
CA ARG A 60 4.66 7.43 -22.70
C ARG A 60 4.65 8.45 -21.58
N GLU A 61 3.91 8.18 -20.52
CA GLU A 61 3.80 9.06 -19.35
C GLU A 61 3.58 8.23 -18.11
N ILE A 62 4.46 8.38 -17.11
CA ILE A 62 4.42 7.65 -15.86
C ILE A 62 4.85 8.51 -14.68
N VAL A 63 4.43 8.11 -13.49
CA VAL A 63 4.93 8.65 -12.22
C VAL A 63 5.90 7.65 -11.61
N ILE A 64 7.12 8.09 -11.40
CA ILE A 64 8.14 7.35 -10.65
C ILE A 64 7.89 7.65 -9.17
N LYS A 65 7.59 6.63 -8.39
CA LYS A 65 7.48 6.72 -6.93
C LYS A 65 8.59 5.90 -6.30
N ILE A 66 9.50 6.56 -5.57
CA ILE A 66 10.59 5.91 -4.84
C ILE A 66 10.34 6.13 -3.34
N ALA A 67 10.24 5.04 -2.60
CA ALA A 67 10.17 5.07 -1.14
C ALA A 67 11.33 4.26 -0.57
N VAL A 68 12.00 4.81 0.44
CA VAL A 68 13.19 4.19 1.04
C VAL A 68 13.09 4.23 2.56
N ARG A 69 13.67 3.22 3.20
CA ARG A 69 13.84 3.16 4.66
C ARG A 69 15.31 2.98 5.01
N HIS A 70 15.72 3.64 6.08
CA HIS A 70 17.06 3.53 6.63
C HIS A 70 17.03 3.70 8.15
N THR A 71 18.00 3.12 8.86
CA THR A 71 18.12 3.25 10.31
C THR A 71 18.61 4.63 10.74
N LYS A 72 19.37 5.32 9.88
CA LYS A 72 19.90 6.66 10.14
C LYS A 72 19.08 7.70 9.40
N LYS A 73 18.63 8.72 10.11
CA LYS A 73 17.89 9.86 9.55
C LYS A 73 18.74 10.63 8.53
N GLU A 74 20.03 10.79 8.80
CA GLU A 74 20.98 11.53 7.95
C GLU A 74 21.08 10.93 6.55
N ALA A 75 21.04 9.60 6.42
CA ALA A 75 21.02 8.91 5.14
C ALA A 75 19.78 9.27 4.32
N LEU A 76 18.61 9.32 4.95
CA LEU A 76 17.38 9.71 4.28
C LEU A 76 17.35 11.20 3.93
N VAL A 77 17.95 12.06 4.75
CA VAL A 77 18.12 13.48 4.43
C VAL A 77 19.02 13.65 3.21
N LEU A 78 20.12 12.88 3.13
CA LEU A 78 21.00 12.86 1.97
C LEU A 78 20.23 12.39 0.73
N PHE A 79 19.54 11.25 0.79
CA PHE A 79 18.70 10.77 -0.31
C PHE A 79 17.73 11.85 -0.80
N SER A 80 17.06 12.57 0.12
CA SER A 80 16.10 13.61 -0.24
C SER A 80 16.73 14.81 -0.96
N ARG A 81 18.03 15.06 -0.77
CA ARG A 81 18.78 16.10 -1.48
C ARG A 81 19.21 15.63 -2.87
N GLU A 82 19.66 14.38 -2.96
CA GLU A 82 20.23 13.84 -4.20
C GLU A 82 19.20 13.58 -5.29
N ILE A 83 17.91 13.38 -4.93
CA ILE A 83 16.81 13.25 -5.91
C ILE A 83 16.66 14.49 -6.79
N ALA A 84 16.88 15.69 -6.26
CA ALA A 84 16.66 16.93 -7.01
C ALA A 84 17.54 17.01 -8.26
N GLN A 85 18.74 16.45 -8.21
CA GLN A 85 19.68 16.45 -9.34
C GLN A 85 19.20 15.59 -10.52
N ALA A 86 18.35 14.61 -10.25
CA ALA A 86 17.77 13.75 -11.30
C ALA A 86 16.91 14.57 -12.28
N ALA A 87 16.26 15.63 -11.78
CA ALA A 87 15.36 16.46 -12.57
C ALA A 87 16.07 17.19 -13.74
N THR A 88 17.36 17.47 -13.59
CA THR A 88 18.11 18.28 -14.57
C THR A 88 19.19 17.49 -15.30
N GLY A 89 19.67 16.37 -14.75
CA GLY A 89 20.91 15.76 -15.25
C GLY A 89 20.81 14.27 -15.62
N MET A 90 19.72 13.54 -15.31
CA MET A 90 19.77 12.08 -15.48
C MET A 90 19.18 11.55 -16.77
N ALA A 91 18.02 12.01 -17.20
CA ALA A 91 17.42 11.52 -18.42
C ALA A 91 16.47 12.53 -19.05
N PRO A 92 16.42 12.61 -20.40
CA PRO A 92 15.41 13.41 -21.10
C PRO A 92 14.01 12.84 -20.84
N GLY A 93 13.05 13.72 -20.60
CA GLY A 93 11.67 13.36 -20.32
C GLY A 93 11.29 13.35 -18.83
N LEU A 94 12.23 13.64 -17.94
CA LEU A 94 11.89 13.97 -16.55
C LEU A 94 11.31 15.38 -16.54
N THR A 95 9.98 15.49 -16.31
CA THR A 95 9.24 16.74 -16.52
C THR A 95 8.88 17.45 -15.23
N GLY A 96 9.03 16.81 -14.08
CA GLY A 96 8.74 17.44 -12.80
C GLY A 96 8.98 16.56 -11.59
N ILE A 97 9.09 17.22 -10.44
CA ILE A 97 9.09 16.56 -9.11
C ILE A 97 7.80 16.96 -8.43
N VAL A 98 7.00 15.95 -8.06
CA VAL A 98 5.70 16.16 -7.41
C VAL A 98 5.87 16.16 -5.89
N GLY A 99 5.27 17.16 -5.23
CA GLY A 99 5.30 17.28 -3.77
C GLY A 99 6.58 17.87 -3.18
N GLY A 100 7.47 18.39 -4.04
CA GLY A 100 8.72 19.01 -3.60
C GLY A 100 9.72 18.02 -3.01
N ARG A 101 10.63 18.53 -2.17
CA ARG A 101 11.65 17.71 -1.53
C ARG A 101 11.04 16.77 -0.49
N PRO A 102 11.33 15.45 -0.55
CA PRO A 102 10.80 14.49 0.42
C PRO A 102 11.19 14.81 1.86
N THR A 103 10.23 14.71 2.76
CA THR A 103 10.45 14.84 4.21
C THR A 103 10.72 13.47 4.83
N VAL A 104 11.58 13.46 5.84
CA VAL A 104 11.91 12.24 6.59
C VAL A 104 11.05 12.16 7.86
N TYR A 105 10.36 11.04 8.05
CA TYR A 105 9.56 10.78 9.25
C TYR A 105 9.78 9.37 9.78
N PRO A 106 9.51 9.14 11.08
CA PRO A 106 9.61 7.81 11.65
C PRO A 106 8.54 6.88 11.04
N VAL A 107 8.88 5.61 10.91
CA VAL A 107 7.92 4.58 10.53
C VAL A 107 7.07 4.22 11.74
N ILE A 108 5.79 4.54 11.66
CA ILE A 108 4.79 4.16 12.67
C ILE A 108 4.21 2.81 12.25
N ARG A 109 4.21 1.86 13.20
CA ARG A 109 3.57 0.56 13.02
C ARG A 109 2.37 0.44 13.94
N LEU A 110 1.25 0.03 13.38
CA LEU A 110 0.10 -0.36 14.16
C LEU A 110 0.38 -1.73 14.77
N PHE A 111 0.21 -1.84 16.09
CA PHE A 111 0.24 -3.10 16.82
C PHE A 111 -1.14 -3.33 17.42
N SER A 112 -1.79 -4.43 17.05
CA SER A 112 -3.11 -4.79 17.55
C SER A 112 -3.01 -6.05 18.40
N PHE A 113 -3.68 -6.04 19.53
CA PHE A 113 -3.78 -7.20 20.42
C PHE A 113 -5.18 -7.30 21.01
N LEU A 114 -5.54 -8.49 21.47
CA LEU A 114 -6.79 -8.71 22.18
C LEU A 114 -6.56 -8.42 23.67
N ALA A 115 -7.39 -7.55 24.24
CA ALA A 115 -7.42 -7.30 25.66
C ALA A 115 -8.75 -7.77 26.24
N ASP A 116 -8.74 -8.20 27.49
CA ASP A 116 -9.98 -8.53 28.21
C ASP A 116 -10.82 -7.26 28.38
N LYS A 117 -12.12 -7.37 28.16
CA LYS A 117 -13.03 -6.23 28.31
C LYS A 117 -13.06 -5.66 29.73
N SER A 118 -12.81 -6.48 30.74
CA SER A 118 -12.72 -6.07 32.14
C SER A 118 -11.56 -5.13 32.42
N ALA A 119 -10.51 -5.12 31.58
CA ALA A 119 -9.41 -4.18 31.67
C ALA A 119 -9.77 -2.77 31.22
N CYS A 120 -10.92 -2.59 30.56
CA CYS A 120 -11.39 -1.30 30.06
C CYS A 120 -12.41 -0.71 31.05
N GLN A 121 -12.05 0.38 31.73
CA GLN A 121 -12.99 1.15 32.53
C GLN A 121 -13.79 2.07 31.60
N LEU A 122 -15.07 1.77 31.42
CA LEU A 122 -15.96 2.60 30.64
C LEU A 122 -16.51 3.75 31.48
N GLN A 123 -16.53 4.93 30.90
CA GLN A 123 -17.10 6.13 31.53
C GLN A 123 -17.97 6.86 30.51
N VAL A 124 -19.06 7.44 30.97
CA VAL A 124 -19.87 8.38 30.20
C VAL A 124 -19.61 9.78 30.74
N GLU A 125 -19.31 10.70 29.87
CA GLU A 125 -19.13 12.12 30.22
C GLU A 125 -20.30 12.94 29.65
N ILE A 126 -21.04 13.61 30.51
CA ILE A 126 -22.14 14.54 30.16
C ILE A 126 -21.86 15.84 30.86
N ASP A 127 -21.81 16.94 30.13
CA ASP A 127 -21.55 18.29 30.65
C ASP A 127 -20.30 18.40 31.55
N GLY A 128 -19.26 17.57 31.25
CA GLY A 128 -18.00 17.53 32.00
C GLY A 128 -18.03 16.62 33.25
N GLU A 129 -19.17 16.05 33.61
CA GLU A 129 -19.30 15.08 34.68
C GLU A 129 -19.12 13.66 34.16
N ARG A 130 -18.18 12.89 34.79
CA ARG A 130 -17.83 11.53 34.41
C ARG A 130 -18.44 10.51 35.33
N THR A 131 -19.27 9.64 34.77
CA THR A 131 -19.91 8.54 35.51
C THR A 131 -19.38 7.20 34.98
N PRO A 132 -18.85 6.33 35.84
CA PRO A 132 -18.45 4.98 35.44
C PRO A 132 -19.67 4.16 35.03
N VAL A 133 -19.51 3.37 33.97
CA VAL A 133 -20.54 2.45 33.48
C VAL A 133 -20.10 1.02 33.78
N GLU A 134 -20.89 0.34 34.59
CA GLU A 134 -20.68 -1.11 34.80
C GLU A 134 -21.15 -1.88 33.57
N LEU A 135 -20.24 -2.70 33.01
CA LEU A 135 -20.62 -3.62 31.96
C LEU A 135 -21.42 -4.78 32.58
N PRO A 136 -22.59 -5.11 32.03
CA PRO A 136 -23.26 -6.35 32.42
C PRO A 136 -22.32 -7.52 32.15
N GLN A 137 -22.21 -8.44 33.10
CA GLN A 137 -21.54 -9.71 32.87
C GLN A 137 -22.31 -10.49 31.80
N ILE A 138 -21.95 -10.28 30.56
CA ILE A 138 -22.47 -11.08 29.45
C ILE A 138 -21.86 -12.48 29.64
N ALA A 139 -22.66 -13.44 30.07
CA ALA A 139 -22.26 -14.82 29.97
C ALA A 139 -21.73 -15.05 28.55
N VAL A 140 -20.50 -15.53 28.44
CA VAL A 140 -19.89 -15.85 27.15
C VAL A 140 -20.89 -16.74 26.42
N LEU A 141 -21.62 -16.16 25.49
CA LEU A 141 -22.32 -16.94 24.50
C LEU A 141 -21.21 -17.70 23.77
N VAL A 142 -21.00 -18.95 24.19
CA VAL A 142 -20.18 -19.89 23.44
C VAL A 142 -20.63 -19.74 22.00
N SER A 143 -19.72 -19.27 21.18
CA SER A 143 -19.91 -19.09 19.75
C SER A 143 -20.78 -20.24 19.25
N ALA A 144 -22.06 -19.98 19.00
CA ALA A 144 -22.81 -20.87 18.15
C ALA A 144 -21.94 -21.04 16.93
N GLN A 145 -21.49 -22.26 16.67
CA GLN A 145 -20.79 -22.58 15.44
C GLN A 145 -21.69 -21.99 14.35
N ILE A 146 -21.20 -20.88 13.74
CA ILE A 146 -21.82 -20.39 12.52
C ILE A 146 -21.69 -21.59 11.61
N ALA A 147 -22.84 -22.28 11.43
CA ALA A 147 -22.91 -23.40 10.51
C ALA A 147 -22.31 -22.87 9.22
N ALA A 148 -21.20 -23.48 8.77
CA ALA A 148 -20.61 -23.10 7.52
C ALA A 148 -21.76 -23.08 6.53
N ASP A 149 -22.09 -21.89 6.01
CA ASP A 149 -23.13 -21.74 5.02
C ASP A 149 -22.84 -22.79 3.96
N ILE A 150 -23.74 -23.76 3.88
CA ILE A 150 -23.62 -24.86 2.93
C ILE A 150 -23.65 -24.17 1.58
N ALA A 151 -22.48 -24.09 0.94
CA ALA A 151 -22.39 -23.56 -0.39
C ALA A 151 -23.45 -24.24 -1.24
N ALA A 152 -24.39 -23.47 -1.77
CA ALA A 152 -25.40 -24.02 -2.66
C ALA A 152 -24.70 -24.90 -3.70
N PRO A 153 -25.19 -26.11 -3.97
CA PRO A 153 -24.54 -26.99 -4.93
C PRO A 153 -24.38 -26.24 -6.25
N LEU A 154 -23.17 -26.25 -6.78
CA LEU A 154 -22.91 -25.63 -8.08
C LEU A 154 -23.84 -26.28 -9.11
N PRO A 155 -24.52 -25.51 -9.96
CA PRO A 155 -25.36 -26.08 -11.00
C PRO A 155 -24.51 -27.01 -11.87
N ASN A 156 -25.00 -28.24 -12.09
CA ASN A 156 -24.38 -29.26 -12.91
C ASN A 156 -24.44 -28.92 -14.41
N GLY A 157 -23.95 -27.74 -14.77
CA GLY A 157 -23.89 -27.24 -16.13
C GLY A 157 -22.45 -26.99 -16.55
N GLN A 158 -22.06 -27.48 -17.70
CA GLN A 158 -20.78 -27.14 -18.28
C GLN A 158 -20.85 -25.67 -18.73
N ALA A 159 -20.02 -24.81 -18.13
CA ALA A 159 -19.93 -23.42 -18.55
C ALA A 159 -19.19 -23.36 -19.90
N ASP A 160 -19.85 -22.91 -20.93
CA ASP A 160 -19.39 -22.86 -22.32
C ASP A 160 -18.94 -21.46 -22.76
N THR A 161 -19.15 -20.44 -21.93
CA THR A 161 -18.88 -19.06 -22.28
C THR A 161 -18.09 -18.35 -21.17
N ALA A 162 -16.93 -17.79 -21.49
CA ALA A 162 -16.16 -16.95 -20.60
C ALA A 162 -16.70 -15.53 -20.60
N VAL A 163 -17.14 -15.05 -19.43
CA VAL A 163 -17.69 -13.69 -19.27
C VAL A 163 -16.93 -12.97 -18.15
N PRO A 164 -16.48 -11.72 -18.33
CA PRO A 164 -15.88 -10.95 -17.26
C PRO A 164 -16.83 -10.84 -16.04
N LEU A 165 -16.33 -11.14 -14.83
CA LEU A 165 -17.13 -11.14 -13.62
C LEU A 165 -17.89 -9.82 -13.39
N ILE A 166 -17.31 -8.69 -13.77
CA ILE A 166 -17.94 -7.37 -13.66
C ILE A 166 -19.26 -7.23 -14.41
N LYS A 167 -19.49 -8.03 -15.46
CA LYS A 167 -20.77 -8.08 -16.18
C LYS A 167 -21.84 -8.83 -15.40
N LEU A 168 -21.46 -9.75 -14.55
CA LEU A 168 -22.35 -10.62 -13.79
C LEU A 168 -22.62 -10.11 -12.38
N ALA A 169 -21.60 -9.52 -11.74
CA ALA A 169 -21.66 -9.13 -10.34
C ALA A 169 -20.95 -7.80 -10.07
N VAL A 170 -21.29 -7.20 -8.96
CA VAL A 170 -20.50 -6.14 -8.31
C VAL A 170 -19.86 -6.73 -7.07
N ALA A 171 -18.63 -6.34 -6.78
CA ALA A 171 -17.91 -6.83 -5.62
C ALA A 171 -17.24 -5.67 -4.87
N ARG A 172 -17.11 -5.84 -3.57
CA ARG A 172 -16.36 -4.94 -2.70
C ARG A 172 -15.51 -5.76 -1.73
N SER A 173 -14.25 -5.39 -1.60
CA SER A 173 -13.37 -5.91 -0.56
C SER A 173 -13.17 -4.88 0.55
N GLY A 174 -12.94 -5.36 1.77
CA GLY A 174 -12.55 -4.56 2.91
C GLY A 174 -11.27 -5.11 3.54
N ASP A 175 -10.37 -4.22 3.92
CA ASP A 175 -9.16 -4.54 4.66
C ASP A 175 -9.50 -4.86 6.13
N LYS A 176 -8.99 -5.99 6.63
CA LYS A 176 -9.15 -6.47 8.00
C LYS A 176 -7.81 -7.00 8.57
N GLY A 177 -6.72 -6.26 8.37
CA GLY A 177 -5.39 -6.67 8.78
C GLY A 177 -4.86 -7.82 7.92
N ASN A 178 -4.66 -9.01 8.51
CA ASN A 178 -4.20 -10.19 7.76
C ASN A 178 -5.32 -10.93 7.02
N HIS A 179 -6.54 -10.41 7.07
CA HIS A 179 -7.70 -10.94 6.40
C HIS A 179 -8.33 -9.87 5.51
N SER A 180 -9.09 -10.31 4.54
CA SER A 180 -9.99 -9.44 3.78
C SER A 180 -11.37 -10.08 3.71
N ASN A 181 -12.42 -9.27 3.79
CA ASN A 181 -13.75 -9.71 3.43
C ASN A 181 -14.03 -9.30 1.99
N ILE A 182 -14.70 -10.16 1.25
CA ILE A 182 -15.11 -9.91 -0.12
C ILE A 182 -16.61 -10.15 -0.20
N GLY A 183 -17.36 -9.08 -0.38
CA GLY A 183 -18.80 -9.16 -0.67
C GLY A 183 -19.01 -9.18 -2.18
N VAL A 184 -19.81 -10.12 -2.67
CA VAL A 184 -20.17 -10.23 -4.08
C VAL A 184 -21.69 -10.25 -4.20
N MET A 185 -22.23 -9.42 -5.07
CA MET A 185 -23.67 -9.33 -5.31
C MET A 185 -23.95 -9.47 -6.81
N ALA A 186 -24.81 -10.40 -7.17
CA ALA A 186 -25.24 -10.56 -8.56
C ALA A 186 -25.96 -9.30 -9.06
N ARG A 187 -25.76 -8.95 -10.32
CA ARG A 187 -26.45 -7.81 -10.94
C ARG A 187 -27.91 -8.11 -11.28
N LYS A 188 -28.21 -9.38 -11.49
CA LYS A 188 -29.57 -9.92 -11.73
C LYS A 188 -29.69 -11.22 -10.98
N PRO A 189 -30.86 -11.53 -10.44
CA PRO A 189 -31.12 -12.83 -9.80
C PRO A 189 -31.04 -13.99 -10.80
#